data_a77cb9d7c8a3e11698b54d9d025be611
#
_entry.id   a77cb9d7c8a3e11698b54d9d025be611
#
_cell.length_a   1.000
_cell.length_b   1.000
_cell.length_c   1.000
_cell.angle_alpha   90.00
_cell.angle_beta   90.00
_cell.angle_gamma   90.00
#
_symmetry.space_group_name_H-M   'P 1'
#
loop_
_entity.id
_entity.type
_entity.pdbx_description
1 polymer ?
#
loop_
_entity_poly.entity_id
_entity_poly.type
_entity_poly.pdbx_seq_one_letter_code
_entity_poly.pdbx_strand_id
1 'polypeptide(L)'
;MTEPSGEFHYETLRDKKHIVGVAGGSGITPFLSMAQSALEGDEPYKMTLFYGARREEDLAFRKELDALSEKGLQVIYVLSDEERPGYEHGFVSGELLSKYVPVKDVTYFLCGPKAMYEYLAGQMALWHLPVKAVHKDATCCPSLVIPNPRTFTLTVHIRDKVYTVPAREDETLLTAMERVGIEAPNKCRAGGCGYCHSKWLGGDFQVAEGRDGRREADRQFGFVHPCVTYPLSDMELDVPPAE
;
A
#
# COMPACT_ATOMS: atom_id res chain seq x y z
N MET A 1 -2.29 22.02 6.84
CA MET A 1 -1.67 20.78 6.30
C MET A 1 -1.56 19.81 7.46
N THR A 2 -2.08 18.61 7.33
CA THR A 2 -1.87 17.54 8.31
C THR A 2 -0.43 17.05 8.20
N GLU A 3 0.17 16.62 9.32
CA GLU A 3 1.49 16.03 9.31
C GLU A 3 1.51 14.75 8.44
N PRO A 4 2.63 14.48 7.72
CA PRO A 4 2.79 13.21 7.01
C PRO A 4 2.63 12.03 7.98
N SER A 5 1.82 11.04 7.61
CA SER A 5 1.59 9.87 8.43
C SER A 5 1.65 8.61 7.59
N GLY A 6 2.13 7.51 8.15
CA GLY A 6 2.22 6.21 7.49
C GLY A 6 3.36 5.38 8.04
N GLU A 7 3.42 4.11 7.60
CA GLU A 7 4.44 3.15 8.05
C GLU A 7 5.49 2.85 6.97
N PHE A 8 5.39 3.51 5.82
CA PHE A 8 6.34 3.32 4.70
C PHE A 8 7.49 4.32 4.79
N HIS A 9 8.27 4.19 5.86
CA HIS A 9 9.45 5.00 6.13
C HIS A 9 10.54 4.15 6.81
N TYR A 10 11.77 4.64 6.78
CA TYR A 10 12.90 3.99 7.43
C TYR A 10 12.83 4.16 8.95
N GLU A 11 13.04 3.06 9.67
CA GLU A 11 13.07 3.02 11.14
C GLU A 11 14.45 2.55 11.63
N THR A 12 15.25 3.44 12.18
CA THR A 12 16.65 3.20 12.58
C THR A 12 16.84 1.97 13.49
N LEU A 13 15.90 1.69 14.39
CA LEU A 13 15.98 0.56 15.32
C LEU A 13 15.49 -0.78 14.72
N ARG A 14 14.75 -0.72 13.62
CA ARG A 14 14.13 -1.87 12.99
C ARG A 14 14.86 -2.29 11.72
N ASP A 15 15.26 -1.32 10.92
CA ASP A 15 15.69 -1.53 9.56
C ASP A 15 17.20 -1.63 9.44
N LYS A 16 17.64 -2.36 8.42
CA LYS A 16 19.06 -2.46 8.07
C LYS A 16 19.52 -1.17 7.38
N LYS A 17 20.82 -0.84 7.56
CA LYS A 17 21.45 0.31 6.89
C LYS A 17 21.57 0.16 5.37
N HIS A 18 21.23 -0.99 4.81
CA HIS A 18 21.06 -1.19 3.38
C HIS A 18 19.60 -1.50 3.11
N ILE A 19 18.92 -0.61 2.45
CA ILE A 19 17.54 -0.81 2.02
C ILE A 19 17.48 -1.14 0.52
N VAL A 20 16.53 -1.97 0.18
CA VAL A 20 16.23 -2.38 -1.20
C VAL A 20 14.83 -1.91 -1.53
N GLY A 21 14.72 -0.91 -2.40
CA GLY A 21 13.46 -0.48 -2.97
C GLY A 21 13.08 -1.36 -4.16
N VAL A 22 11.84 -1.81 -4.22
CA VAL A 22 11.27 -2.46 -5.40
C VAL A 22 10.03 -1.69 -5.82
N ALA A 23 10.15 -0.99 -6.93
CA ALA A 23 9.11 -0.16 -7.51
C ALA A 23 8.47 -0.83 -8.72
N GLY A 24 7.16 -0.72 -8.87
CA GLY A 24 6.42 -1.09 -10.08
C GLY A 24 5.56 0.05 -10.59
N GLY A 25 5.81 0.53 -11.81
CA GLY A 25 5.07 1.64 -12.41
C GLY A 25 5.07 2.90 -11.53
N SER A 26 3.88 3.43 -11.20
CA SER A 26 3.73 4.62 -10.35
C SER A 26 4.24 4.45 -8.91
N GLY A 27 4.50 3.21 -8.48
CA GLY A 27 5.10 2.92 -7.18
C GLY A 27 6.53 3.41 -7.00
N ILE A 28 7.09 4.09 -8.00
CA ILE A 28 8.41 4.74 -7.93
C ILE A 28 8.41 5.99 -7.02
N THR A 29 7.28 6.64 -6.84
CA THR A 29 7.20 7.96 -6.20
C THR A 29 7.79 8.03 -4.78
N PRO A 30 7.50 7.12 -3.83
CA PRO A 30 8.09 7.17 -2.50
C PRO A 30 9.61 6.95 -2.53
N PHE A 31 10.10 6.15 -3.47
CA PHE A 31 11.53 5.85 -3.57
C PHE A 31 12.36 7.04 -4.06
N LEU A 32 11.77 7.93 -4.87
CA LEU A 32 12.43 9.15 -5.29
C LEU A 32 12.78 10.03 -4.07
N SER A 33 11.81 10.24 -3.18
CA SER A 33 12.00 10.99 -1.93
C SER A 33 13.00 10.30 -1.00
N MET A 34 12.87 8.99 -0.80
CA MET A 34 13.79 8.21 0.04
C MET A 34 15.23 8.25 -0.48
N ALA A 35 15.44 8.18 -1.81
CA ALA A 35 16.75 8.22 -2.42
C ALA A 35 17.38 9.61 -2.28
N GLN A 36 16.61 10.68 -2.43
CA GLN A 36 17.09 12.04 -2.21
C GLN A 36 17.58 12.23 -0.77
N SER A 37 16.76 11.86 0.21
CA SER A 37 17.09 11.96 1.64
C SER A 37 18.35 11.16 2.00
N ALA A 38 18.51 9.96 1.45
CA ALA A 38 19.70 9.14 1.66
C ALA A 38 20.98 9.76 1.09
N LEU A 39 20.90 10.40 -0.10
CA LEU A 39 22.05 11.03 -0.76
C LEU A 39 22.41 12.39 -0.16
N GLU A 40 21.45 13.11 0.38
CA GLU A 40 21.66 14.38 1.10
C GLU A 40 22.25 14.17 2.50
N GLY A 41 22.25 12.91 2.98
CA GLY A 41 22.83 12.53 4.27
C GLY A 41 21.89 12.75 5.45
N ASP A 42 20.61 13.00 5.19
CA ASP A 42 19.58 13.15 6.22
C ASP A 42 19.25 11.82 6.89
N GLU A 43 19.45 10.71 6.15
CA GLU A 43 19.14 9.37 6.60
C GLU A 43 20.37 8.43 6.61
N PRO A 44 20.53 7.56 7.62
CA PRO A 44 21.73 6.77 7.82
C PRO A 44 21.79 5.47 6.99
N TYR A 45 21.07 5.38 5.88
CA TYR A 45 21.04 4.20 5.03
C TYR A 45 21.55 4.45 3.60
N LYS A 46 22.00 3.37 2.96
CA LYS A 46 22.21 3.33 1.50
C LYS A 46 21.05 2.60 0.84
N MET A 47 20.74 2.96 -0.39
CA MET A 47 19.62 2.40 -1.14
C MET A 47 20.08 1.76 -2.45
N THR A 48 19.53 0.57 -2.74
CA THR A 48 19.53 -0.04 -4.07
C THR A 48 18.09 -0.12 -4.55
N LEU A 49 17.80 0.44 -5.72
CA LEU A 49 16.45 0.56 -6.27
C LEU A 49 16.28 -0.35 -7.50
N PHE A 50 15.34 -1.26 -7.45
CA PHE A 50 14.86 -2.02 -8.59
C PHE A 50 13.56 -1.39 -9.09
N TYR A 51 13.55 -0.97 -10.34
CA TYR A 51 12.38 -0.31 -10.92
C TYR A 51 11.87 -1.09 -12.14
N GLY A 52 10.71 -1.74 -11.95
CA GLY A 52 10.02 -2.50 -12.98
C GLY A 52 9.02 -1.66 -13.78
N ALA A 53 9.10 -1.74 -15.09
CA ALA A 53 8.14 -1.18 -16.04
C ALA A 53 7.93 -2.16 -17.20
N ARG A 54 6.94 -1.90 -18.05
CA ARG A 54 6.77 -2.72 -19.27
C ARG A 54 7.81 -2.39 -20.31
N ARG A 55 7.97 -1.09 -20.59
CA ARG A 55 8.90 -0.55 -21.58
C ARG A 55 9.65 0.64 -21.00
N GLU A 56 10.71 1.07 -21.69
CA GLU A 56 11.49 2.24 -21.28
C GLU A 56 10.64 3.52 -21.21
N GLU A 57 9.70 3.70 -22.14
CA GLU A 57 8.79 4.86 -22.16
C GLU A 57 7.84 4.94 -20.96
N ASP A 58 7.62 3.81 -20.27
CA ASP A 58 6.78 3.72 -19.05
C ASP A 58 7.56 4.09 -17.77
N LEU A 59 8.87 4.34 -17.85
CA LEU A 59 9.70 4.69 -16.71
C LEU A 59 9.49 6.15 -16.31
N ALA A 60 8.57 6.39 -15.39
CA ALA A 60 8.37 7.71 -14.81
C ALA A 60 9.62 8.17 -14.03
N PHE A 61 9.90 9.48 -14.03
CA PHE A 61 11.05 10.10 -13.33
C PHE A 61 12.41 9.53 -13.74
N ARG A 62 12.55 9.02 -14.96
CA ARG A 62 13.78 8.40 -15.44
C ARG A 62 14.97 9.37 -15.34
N LYS A 63 14.78 10.62 -15.77
CA LYS A 63 15.86 11.65 -15.76
C LYS A 63 16.31 11.98 -14.35
N GLU A 64 15.37 12.09 -13.42
CA GLU A 64 15.63 12.36 -12.02
C GLU A 64 16.40 11.19 -11.37
N LEU A 65 16.00 9.95 -11.67
CA LEU A 65 16.68 8.76 -11.17
C LEU A 65 18.10 8.62 -11.73
N ASP A 66 18.30 8.92 -13.02
CA ASP A 66 19.63 8.92 -13.63
C ASP A 66 20.54 9.98 -12.98
N ALA A 67 20.03 11.18 -12.70
CA ALA A 67 20.77 12.22 -11.97
C ALA A 67 21.10 11.80 -10.52
N LEU A 68 20.23 11.05 -9.85
CA LEU A 68 20.55 10.47 -8.54
C LEU A 68 21.56 9.33 -8.65
N SER A 69 21.55 8.57 -9.75
CA SER A 69 22.55 7.53 -10.00
C SER A 69 23.95 8.09 -10.16
N GLU A 70 24.09 9.26 -10.80
CA GLU A 70 25.37 9.98 -10.89
C GLU A 70 25.90 10.42 -9.52
N LYS A 71 25.00 10.60 -8.53
CA LYS A 71 25.33 10.91 -7.14
C LYS A 71 25.56 9.69 -6.24
N GLY A 72 25.42 8.46 -6.80
CA GLY A 72 25.71 7.21 -6.09
C GLY A 72 24.51 6.33 -5.77
N LEU A 73 23.28 6.65 -6.21
CA LEU A 73 22.15 5.74 -6.13
C LEU A 73 22.35 4.58 -7.10
N GLN A 74 22.28 3.36 -6.62
CA GLN A 74 22.23 2.18 -7.50
C GLN A 74 20.80 1.94 -7.97
N VAL A 75 20.54 2.14 -9.26
CA VAL A 75 19.23 1.85 -9.89
C VAL A 75 19.37 0.72 -10.90
N ILE A 76 18.54 -0.30 -10.75
CA ILE A 76 18.41 -1.43 -11.68
C ILE A 76 17.04 -1.32 -12.34
N TYR A 77 17.03 -0.97 -13.62
CA TYR A 77 15.81 -0.92 -14.42
C TYR A 77 15.49 -2.30 -14.99
N VAL A 78 14.23 -2.71 -14.89
CA VAL A 78 13.74 -4.02 -15.32
C VAL A 78 12.56 -3.84 -16.27
N LEU A 79 12.66 -4.33 -17.50
CA LEU A 79 11.62 -4.20 -18.53
C LEU A 79 10.98 -5.55 -18.83
N SER A 80 9.63 -5.64 -18.73
CA SER A 80 8.95 -6.92 -18.95
C SER A 80 8.65 -7.22 -20.42
N ASP A 81 8.37 -6.20 -21.21
CA ASP A 81 7.89 -6.34 -22.60
C ASP A 81 8.94 -5.93 -23.63
N GLU A 82 10.14 -5.59 -23.18
CA GLU A 82 11.20 -5.07 -24.04
C GLU A 82 12.58 -5.56 -23.56
N GLU A 83 13.41 -6.04 -24.49
CA GLU A 83 14.82 -6.33 -24.23
C GLU A 83 15.69 -5.18 -24.75
N ARG A 84 16.51 -4.60 -23.87
CA ARG A 84 17.42 -3.49 -24.21
C ARG A 84 18.78 -3.60 -23.51
N PRO A 85 19.86 -3.20 -24.17
CA PRO A 85 21.15 -3.08 -23.51
C PRO A 85 21.10 -2.11 -22.32
N GLY A 86 21.64 -2.53 -21.18
CA GLY A 86 21.69 -1.72 -19.96
C GLY A 86 20.45 -1.88 -19.06
N TYR A 87 19.51 -2.71 -19.44
CA TYR A 87 18.33 -3.07 -18.65
C TYR A 87 18.32 -4.55 -18.34
N GLU A 88 17.76 -4.92 -17.19
CA GLU A 88 17.39 -6.31 -16.95
C GLU A 88 16.05 -6.62 -17.63
N HIS A 89 15.85 -7.87 -18.08
CA HIS A 89 14.63 -8.28 -18.74
C HIS A 89 13.73 -9.13 -17.84
N GLY A 90 12.41 -8.96 -17.94
CA GLY A 90 11.40 -9.71 -17.22
C GLY A 90 10.83 -8.98 -16.02
N PHE A 91 10.65 -9.70 -14.91
CA PHE A 91 10.12 -9.13 -13.66
C PHE A 91 11.20 -9.12 -12.57
N VAL A 92 11.07 -8.18 -11.63
CA VAL A 92 11.93 -8.18 -10.44
C VAL A 92 11.68 -9.49 -9.69
N SER A 93 12.64 -10.40 -9.74
CA SER A 93 12.57 -11.73 -9.15
C SER A 93 13.54 -11.88 -7.99
N GLY A 94 13.36 -12.95 -7.18
CA GLY A 94 14.32 -13.29 -6.12
C GLY A 94 15.72 -13.58 -6.66
N GLU A 95 15.83 -14.21 -7.83
CA GLU A 95 17.09 -14.45 -8.52
C GLU A 95 17.76 -13.13 -8.90
N LEU A 96 17.00 -12.22 -9.52
CA LEU A 96 17.50 -10.90 -9.90
C LEU A 96 17.96 -10.10 -8.67
N LEU A 97 17.18 -10.09 -7.59
CA LEU A 97 17.55 -9.43 -6.36
C LEU A 97 18.89 -9.99 -5.81
N SER A 98 19.05 -11.32 -5.80
CA SER A 98 20.27 -11.97 -5.29
C SER A 98 21.53 -11.68 -6.09
N LYS A 99 21.39 -11.30 -7.37
CA LYS A 99 22.50 -10.88 -8.24
C LYS A 99 23.12 -9.55 -7.78
N TYR A 100 22.36 -8.66 -7.15
CA TYR A 100 22.78 -7.31 -6.85
C TYR A 100 22.92 -7.02 -5.34
N VAL A 101 22.22 -7.74 -4.48
CA VAL A 101 22.18 -7.43 -3.04
C VAL A 101 22.28 -8.69 -2.16
N PRO A 102 22.83 -8.57 -0.95
CA PRO A 102 22.84 -9.66 0.03
C PRO A 102 21.44 -9.85 0.62
N VAL A 103 20.61 -10.68 -0.02
CA VAL A 103 19.17 -10.81 0.21
C VAL A 103 18.70 -10.97 1.67
N LYS A 104 19.55 -11.43 2.58
CA LYS A 104 19.22 -11.63 4.01
C LYS A 104 19.67 -10.50 4.93
N ASP A 105 20.51 -9.60 4.45
CA ASP A 105 21.08 -8.51 5.28
C ASP A 105 20.67 -7.12 4.77
N VAL A 106 19.45 -7.03 4.32
CA VAL A 106 18.83 -5.79 3.83
C VAL A 106 17.41 -5.69 4.35
N THR A 107 16.84 -4.48 4.31
CA THR A 107 15.40 -4.27 4.50
C THR A 107 14.77 -3.92 3.17
N TYR A 108 13.66 -4.55 2.85
CA TYR A 108 12.93 -4.36 1.61
C TYR A 108 11.79 -3.36 1.77
N PHE A 109 11.67 -2.47 0.82
CA PHE A 109 10.54 -1.57 0.63
C PHE A 109 9.89 -1.87 -0.71
N LEU A 110 8.62 -2.24 -0.71
CA LEU A 110 7.90 -2.64 -1.92
C LEU A 110 6.76 -1.66 -2.18
N CYS A 111 6.72 -1.06 -3.38
CA CYS A 111 5.61 -0.21 -3.81
C CYS A 111 5.29 -0.45 -5.29
N GLY A 112 4.06 -0.91 -5.58
CA GLY A 112 3.65 -1.24 -6.94
C GLY A 112 2.32 -1.98 -7.01
N PRO A 113 1.99 -2.57 -8.15
CA PRO A 113 0.74 -3.29 -8.34
C PRO A 113 0.64 -4.57 -7.49
N LYS A 114 -0.60 -4.98 -7.18
CA LYS A 114 -0.90 -6.19 -6.37
C LYS A 114 -0.15 -7.44 -6.86
N ALA A 115 -0.14 -7.66 -8.18
CA ALA A 115 0.55 -8.80 -8.78
C ALA A 115 2.06 -8.85 -8.45
N MET A 116 2.72 -7.68 -8.35
CA MET A 116 4.13 -7.60 -7.94
C MET A 116 4.32 -8.08 -6.50
N TYR A 117 3.43 -7.68 -5.58
CA TYR A 117 3.51 -8.12 -4.18
C TYR A 117 3.32 -9.63 -4.04
N GLU A 118 2.35 -10.20 -4.77
CA GLU A 118 2.06 -11.63 -4.76
C GLU A 118 3.23 -12.45 -5.32
N TYR A 119 3.77 -12.02 -6.44
CA TYR A 119 4.91 -12.64 -7.09
C TYR A 119 6.15 -12.62 -6.18
N LEU A 120 6.50 -11.46 -5.63
CA LEU A 120 7.65 -11.33 -4.73
C LEU A 120 7.45 -12.07 -3.41
N ALA A 121 6.24 -12.08 -2.85
CA ALA A 121 5.96 -12.78 -1.60
C ALA A 121 6.27 -14.27 -1.70
N GLY A 122 5.89 -14.92 -2.80
CA GLY A 122 6.21 -16.33 -3.04
C GLY A 122 7.71 -16.62 -3.11
N GLN A 123 8.47 -15.71 -3.71
CA GLN A 123 9.91 -15.84 -3.84
C GLN A 123 10.67 -15.52 -2.55
N MET A 124 10.28 -14.43 -1.88
CA MET A 124 10.90 -14.00 -0.61
C MET A 124 10.62 -14.99 0.54
N ALA A 125 9.52 -15.75 0.48
CA ALA A 125 9.23 -16.80 1.46
C ALA A 125 10.35 -17.84 1.54
N LEU A 126 11.02 -18.13 0.42
CA LEU A 126 12.16 -19.06 0.37
C LEU A 126 13.38 -18.56 1.16
N TRP A 127 13.47 -17.28 1.43
CA TRP A 127 14.58 -16.68 2.19
C TRP A 127 14.34 -16.68 3.69
N HIS A 128 13.13 -17.04 4.13
CA HIS A 128 12.73 -17.02 5.55
C HIS A 128 13.02 -15.68 6.24
N LEU A 129 12.70 -14.57 5.54
CA LEU A 129 12.91 -13.23 6.09
C LEU A 129 11.97 -12.97 7.27
N PRO A 130 12.43 -12.26 8.31
CA PRO A 130 11.52 -11.77 9.34
C PRO A 130 10.45 -10.85 8.73
N VAL A 131 9.21 -10.91 9.21
CA VAL A 131 8.11 -10.07 8.72
C VAL A 131 8.49 -8.58 8.75
N LYS A 132 9.23 -8.15 9.76
CA LYS A 132 9.71 -6.78 9.91
C LYS A 132 10.77 -6.34 8.88
N ALA A 133 11.35 -7.27 8.12
CA ALA A 133 12.34 -6.96 7.09
C ALA A 133 11.71 -6.54 5.75
N VAL A 134 10.39 -6.51 5.65
CA VAL A 134 9.69 -6.16 4.42
C VAL A 134 8.59 -5.14 4.73
N HIS A 135 8.78 -3.90 4.24
CA HIS A 135 7.76 -2.86 4.23
C HIS A 135 6.99 -2.94 2.91
N LYS A 136 5.68 -2.81 2.98
CA LYS A 136 4.81 -2.72 1.80
C LYS A 136 4.02 -1.43 1.90
N ASP A 137 4.02 -0.65 0.81
CA ASP A 137 3.08 0.46 0.75
C ASP A 137 1.66 -0.09 0.74
N ALA A 138 0.84 0.47 1.63
CA ALA A 138 -0.55 0.09 1.72
C ALA A 138 -1.31 0.72 0.54
N THR A 139 -1.45 -0.01 -0.55
CA THR A 139 -2.33 0.42 -1.64
C THR A 139 -3.76 0.51 -1.13
N CYS A 140 -4.44 1.64 -1.41
CA CYS A 140 -5.88 1.78 -1.18
C CYS A 140 -6.64 0.57 -1.72
N CYS A 141 -7.71 0.17 -1.04
CA CYS A 141 -8.58 -0.89 -1.55
C CYS A 141 -9.23 -0.42 -2.86
N PRO A 142 -8.99 -1.08 -3.99
CA PRO A 142 -9.67 -0.76 -5.23
C PRO A 142 -11.16 -1.11 -5.13
N SER A 143 -11.98 -0.42 -5.91
CA SER A 143 -13.37 -0.86 -6.11
C SER A 143 -13.39 -2.29 -6.68
N LEU A 144 -14.31 -3.10 -6.20
CA LEU A 144 -14.49 -4.45 -6.73
C LEU A 144 -15.08 -4.38 -8.14
N VAL A 145 -14.65 -5.28 -9.01
CA VAL A 145 -15.25 -5.38 -10.35
C VAL A 145 -16.45 -6.31 -10.27
N ILE A 146 -17.63 -5.76 -9.97
CA ILE A 146 -18.90 -6.47 -9.90
C ILE A 146 -19.78 -6.02 -11.06
N PRO A 147 -20.16 -6.91 -12.00
CA PRO A 147 -21.12 -6.55 -13.04
C PRO A 147 -22.47 -6.18 -12.42
N ASN A 148 -22.99 -4.99 -12.73
CA ASN A 148 -24.26 -4.49 -12.21
C ASN A 148 -24.34 -4.51 -10.67
N PRO A 149 -23.47 -3.78 -9.94
CA PRO A 149 -23.43 -3.81 -8.50
C PRO A 149 -24.75 -3.30 -7.90
N ARG A 150 -25.22 -3.98 -6.88
CA ARG A 150 -26.38 -3.55 -6.10
C ARG A 150 -26.02 -2.31 -5.28
N THR A 151 -27.04 -1.54 -4.95
CA THR A 151 -26.91 -0.39 -4.04
C THR A 151 -27.72 -0.67 -2.79
N PHE A 152 -27.11 -0.47 -1.65
CA PHE A 152 -27.69 -0.65 -0.33
C PHE A 152 -27.78 0.69 0.39
N THR A 153 -28.53 0.72 1.47
CA THR A 153 -28.61 1.86 2.37
C THR A 153 -27.58 1.70 3.49
N LEU A 154 -26.66 2.67 3.62
CA LEU A 154 -25.78 2.76 4.76
C LEU A 154 -26.28 3.86 5.69
N THR A 155 -26.72 3.50 6.89
CA THR A 155 -27.06 4.42 7.96
C THR A 155 -25.80 4.68 8.80
N VAL A 156 -25.41 5.95 8.89
CA VAL A 156 -24.17 6.36 9.58
C VAL A 156 -24.54 7.28 10.74
N HIS A 157 -24.20 6.88 11.94
CA HIS A 157 -24.31 7.69 13.16
C HIS A 157 -22.96 8.36 13.43
N ILE A 158 -22.93 9.66 13.58
CA ILE A 158 -21.76 10.44 14.03
C ILE A 158 -22.22 11.39 15.11
N ARG A 159 -21.91 11.12 16.37
CA ARG A 159 -22.46 11.83 17.53
C ARG A 159 -24.00 11.84 17.47
N ASP A 160 -24.60 13.02 17.48
CA ASP A 160 -26.07 13.23 17.46
C ASP A 160 -26.67 13.26 16.04
N LYS A 161 -25.86 13.07 15.02
CA LYS A 161 -26.30 13.14 13.60
C LYS A 161 -26.41 11.75 12.99
N VAL A 162 -27.46 11.58 12.20
CA VAL A 162 -27.71 10.35 11.43
C VAL A 162 -27.75 10.71 9.95
N TYR A 163 -26.98 9.98 9.17
CA TYR A 163 -26.91 10.15 7.72
C TYR A 163 -27.39 8.88 7.03
N THR A 164 -28.07 9.05 5.91
CA THR A 164 -28.45 7.94 5.02
C THR A 164 -27.66 8.06 3.73
N VAL A 165 -26.85 7.06 3.44
CA VAL A 165 -25.87 7.05 2.35
C VAL A 165 -26.17 5.89 1.42
N PRO A 166 -26.34 6.10 0.10
CA PRO A 166 -26.35 4.99 -0.83
C PRO A 166 -24.92 4.41 -0.93
N ALA A 167 -24.77 3.14 -0.62
CA ALA A 167 -23.49 2.42 -0.68
C ALA A 167 -23.56 1.30 -1.71
N ARG A 168 -22.65 1.31 -2.68
CA ARG A 168 -22.62 0.31 -3.74
C ARG A 168 -21.87 -0.93 -3.25
N GLU A 169 -22.28 -2.09 -3.75
CA GLU A 169 -21.65 -3.38 -3.45
C GLU A 169 -20.16 -3.44 -3.86
N ASP A 170 -19.76 -2.64 -4.83
CA ASP A 170 -18.41 -2.61 -5.40
C ASP A 170 -17.51 -1.49 -4.82
N GLU A 171 -18.02 -0.69 -3.88
CA GLU A 171 -17.25 0.36 -3.20
C GLU A 171 -17.14 0.10 -1.69
N THR A 172 -16.07 0.61 -1.08
CA THR A 172 -15.92 0.50 0.38
C THR A 172 -16.87 1.45 1.11
N LEU A 173 -17.25 1.11 2.33
CA LEU A 173 -18.10 1.96 3.16
C LEU A 173 -17.50 3.36 3.38
N LEU A 174 -16.15 3.44 3.49
CA LEU A 174 -15.45 4.71 3.57
C LEU A 174 -15.65 5.54 2.29
N THR A 175 -15.49 4.93 1.12
CA THR A 175 -15.68 5.59 -0.17
C THR A 175 -17.12 6.09 -0.34
N ALA A 176 -18.11 5.28 0.08
CA ALA A 176 -19.51 5.67 0.05
C ALA A 176 -19.78 6.92 0.91
N MET A 177 -19.23 6.99 2.13
CA MET A 177 -19.34 8.14 3.02
C MET A 177 -18.67 9.38 2.42
N GLU A 178 -17.44 9.27 1.93
CA GLU A 178 -16.68 10.38 1.34
C GLU A 178 -17.38 10.95 0.09
N ARG A 179 -17.97 10.09 -0.73
CA ARG A 179 -18.70 10.49 -1.94
C ARG A 179 -19.88 11.45 -1.65
N VAL A 180 -20.47 11.38 -0.47
CA VAL A 180 -21.55 12.27 -0.04
C VAL A 180 -21.06 13.37 0.91
N GLY A 181 -19.76 13.54 1.08
CA GLY A 181 -19.15 14.61 1.88
C GLY A 181 -19.13 14.34 3.40
N ILE A 182 -19.27 13.08 3.82
CA ILE A 182 -19.10 12.69 5.22
C ILE A 182 -17.61 12.47 5.49
N GLU A 183 -17.04 13.27 6.39
CA GLU A 183 -15.68 13.10 6.86
C GLU A 183 -15.63 12.01 7.94
N ALA A 184 -15.08 10.84 7.59
CA ALA A 184 -14.83 9.75 8.49
C ALA A 184 -13.32 9.62 8.76
N PRO A 185 -12.89 9.24 9.99
CA PRO A 185 -11.48 9.05 10.30
C PRO A 185 -10.85 8.03 9.37
N ASN A 186 -9.72 8.36 8.76
CA ASN A 186 -8.98 7.43 7.92
C ASN A 186 -7.50 7.82 7.82
N LYS A 187 -6.62 6.81 7.62
CA LYS A 187 -5.19 7.00 7.39
C LYS A 187 -4.67 6.08 6.27
N CYS A 188 -4.44 4.80 6.56
CA CYS A 188 -3.80 3.88 5.61
C CYS A 188 -4.71 3.46 4.45
N ARG A 189 -6.02 3.52 4.58
CA ARG A 189 -7.03 3.06 3.61
C ARG A 189 -6.86 1.62 3.10
N ALA A 190 -6.13 0.79 3.86
CA ALA A 190 -5.77 -0.58 3.50
C ALA A 190 -6.06 -1.60 4.62
N GLY A 191 -6.87 -1.23 5.60
CA GLY A 191 -7.34 -2.11 6.66
C GLY A 191 -6.36 -2.36 7.80
N GLY A 192 -5.09 -1.95 7.71
CA GLY A 192 -4.06 -2.34 8.67
C GLY A 192 -3.97 -1.48 9.94
N CYS A 193 -4.17 -0.15 9.85
CA CYS A 193 -3.88 0.76 10.97
C CYS A 193 -5.00 0.87 12.01
N GLY A 194 -6.24 0.46 11.68
CA GLY A 194 -7.39 0.56 12.58
C GLY A 194 -7.93 1.96 12.84
N TYR A 195 -7.35 3.01 12.24
CA TYR A 195 -7.74 4.40 12.51
C TYR A 195 -9.19 4.72 12.09
N CYS A 196 -9.70 4.03 11.08
CA CYS A 196 -11.07 4.17 10.60
C CYS A 196 -12.06 3.23 11.30
N HIS A 197 -11.66 2.50 12.36
CA HIS A 197 -12.55 1.53 12.99
C HIS A 197 -13.86 2.20 13.44
N SER A 198 -14.97 1.55 13.09
CA SER A 198 -16.31 2.02 13.36
C SER A 198 -17.12 0.88 13.95
N LYS A 199 -18.04 1.19 14.85
CA LYS A 199 -18.91 0.19 15.46
C LYS A 199 -19.93 -0.28 14.44
N TRP A 200 -19.96 -1.58 14.18
CA TRP A 200 -20.99 -2.23 13.37
C TRP A 200 -22.25 -2.45 14.22
N LEU A 201 -23.36 -1.92 13.76
CA LEU A 201 -24.67 -2.01 14.44
C LEU A 201 -25.60 -3.00 13.76
N GLY A 202 -25.43 -3.21 12.44
CA GLY A 202 -26.26 -4.16 11.70
C GLY A 202 -25.93 -4.26 10.21
N GLY A 203 -26.50 -5.29 9.56
CA GLY A 203 -26.28 -5.57 8.13
C GLY A 203 -25.16 -6.56 7.87
N ASP A 204 -25.12 -7.07 6.62
CA ASP A 204 -24.11 -8.03 6.18
C ASP A 204 -23.03 -7.30 5.37
N PHE A 205 -21.80 -7.75 5.52
CA PHE A 205 -20.66 -7.18 4.82
C PHE A 205 -19.61 -8.23 4.46
N GLN A 206 -18.76 -7.88 3.52
CA GLN A 206 -17.50 -8.58 3.25
C GLN A 206 -16.31 -7.66 3.45
N VAL A 207 -15.17 -8.23 3.81
CA VAL A 207 -13.90 -7.52 3.89
C VAL A 207 -13.05 -7.89 2.68
N ALA A 208 -12.36 -6.93 2.11
CA ALA A 208 -11.45 -7.18 1.00
C ALA A 208 -10.47 -8.31 1.34
N GLU A 209 -10.32 -9.25 0.41
CA GLU A 209 -9.46 -10.43 0.59
C GLU A 209 -8.02 -10.04 0.94
N GLY A 210 -7.49 -10.64 2.00
CA GLY A 210 -6.14 -10.36 2.49
C GLY A 210 -5.95 -8.98 3.13
N ARG A 211 -7.05 -8.23 3.41
CA ARG A 211 -7.01 -6.88 3.99
C ARG A 211 -7.69 -6.76 5.35
N ASP A 212 -8.12 -7.87 5.93
CA ASP A 212 -8.72 -7.86 7.27
C ASP A 212 -7.66 -7.71 8.36
N GLY A 213 -7.28 -6.46 8.64
CA GLY A 213 -6.38 -6.12 9.74
C GLY A 213 -7.08 -5.88 11.07
N ARG A 214 -8.36 -6.27 11.21
CA ARG A 214 -9.07 -6.18 12.48
C ARG A 214 -8.40 -7.08 13.51
N ARG A 215 -8.18 -6.53 14.70
CA ARG A 215 -7.71 -7.30 15.85
C ARG A 215 -8.82 -8.23 16.34
N GLU A 216 -8.48 -9.23 17.13
CA GLU A 216 -9.48 -10.13 17.72
C GLU A 216 -10.52 -9.37 18.56
N ALA A 217 -10.07 -8.35 19.30
CA ALA A 217 -10.99 -7.47 20.04
C ALA A 217 -11.97 -6.72 19.13
N ASP A 218 -11.52 -6.25 17.95
CA ASP A 218 -12.40 -5.56 17.02
C ASP A 218 -13.51 -6.48 16.52
N ARG A 219 -13.17 -7.75 16.21
CA ARG A 219 -14.14 -8.76 15.80
C ARG A 219 -15.10 -9.11 16.94
N GLN A 220 -14.57 -9.37 18.14
CA GLN A 220 -15.36 -9.74 19.31
C GLN A 220 -16.34 -8.64 19.72
N PHE A 221 -15.91 -7.39 19.64
CA PHE A 221 -16.74 -6.25 20.00
C PHE A 221 -17.48 -5.60 18.83
N GLY A 222 -17.51 -6.25 17.67
CA GLY A 222 -18.29 -5.81 16.50
C GLY A 222 -17.80 -4.49 15.90
N PHE A 223 -16.50 -4.33 15.68
CA PHE A 223 -15.94 -3.24 14.93
C PHE A 223 -15.56 -3.67 13.52
N VAL A 224 -15.70 -2.75 12.58
CA VAL A 224 -15.28 -2.90 11.18
C VAL A 224 -14.30 -1.80 10.80
N HIS A 225 -13.52 -2.04 9.76
CA HIS A 225 -12.66 -1.04 9.13
C HIS A 225 -13.32 -0.57 7.81
N PRO A 226 -14.08 0.52 7.78
CA PRO A 226 -14.83 0.98 6.60
C PRO A 226 -14.00 1.11 5.32
N CYS A 227 -12.71 1.35 5.42
CA CYS A 227 -11.83 1.48 4.26
C CYS A 227 -11.58 0.18 3.48
N VAL A 228 -11.96 -0.97 4.04
CA VAL A 228 -11.79 -2.31 3.41
C VAL A 228 -13.06 -3.15 3.50
N THR A 229 -14.17 -2.57 3.97
CA THR A 229 -15.45 -3.24 4.17
C THR A 229 -16.42 -2.84 3.06
N TYR A 230 -17.08 -3.81 2.45
CA TYR A 230 -18.06 -3.64 1.37
C TYR A 230 -19.42 -4.13 1.83
N PRO A 231 -20.53 -3.45 1.52
CA PRO A 231 -21.86 -3.86 1.93
C PRO A 231 -22.37 -5.06 1.12
N LEU A 232 -23.05 -5.98 1.79
CA LEU A 232 -23.81 -7.08 1.16
C LEU A 232 -25.31 -6.94 1.40
N SER A 233 -25.73 -6.08 2.33
CA SER A 233 -27.10 -5.68 2.62
C SER A 233 -27.13 -4.22 3.08
N ASP A 234 -28.32 -3.71 3.44
CA ASP A 234 -28.41 -2.45 4.18
C ASP A 234 -27.61 -2.57 5.47
N MET A 235 -26.82 -1.53 5.79
CA MET A 235 -25.89 -1.52 6.92
C MET A 235 -26.12 -0.33 7.83
N GLU A 236 -25.70 -0.51 9.09
CA GLU A 236 -25.73 0.55 10.10
C GLU A 236 -24.41 0.60 10.87
N LEU A 237 -23.82 1.79 10.94
CA LEU A 237 -22.53 2.04 11.61
C LEU A 237 -22.63 3.22 12.57
N ASP A 238 -21.92 3.13 13.70
CA ASP A 238 -21.54 4.28 14.53
C ASP A 238 -20.07 4.61 14.24
N VAL A 239 -19.86 5.78 13.65
CA VAL A 239 -18.58 6.24 13.14
C VAL A 239 -18.03 7.34 14.05
N PRO A 240 -16.78 7.24 14.55
CA PRO A 240 -16.17 8.31 15.32
C PRO A 240 -16.13 9.60 14.50
N PRO A 241 -16.23 10.78 15.12
CA PRO A 241 -16.02 12.02 14.40
C PRO A 241 -14.57 12.13 13.91
N ALA A 242 -14.36 12.73 12.74
CA ALA A 242 -13.04 13.14 12.30
C ALA A 242 -12.52 14.25 13.23
N GLU A 243 -11.24 14.18 13.61
CA GLU A 243 -10.57 15.20 14.43
C GLU A 243 -10.22 16.45 13.62
#